data_361b210ce0c3042764569da716b5044c
#
_entry.id   361b210ce0c3042764569da716b5044c
#
_cell.length_a   1.000
_cell.length_b   1.000
_cell.length_c   1.000
_cell.angle_alpha   90.00
_cell.angle_beta   90.00
_cell.angle_gamma   90.00
#
_symmetry.space_group_name_H-M   'P 1'
#
loop_
_entity.id
_entity.type
_entity.pdbx_description
1 polymer ?
#
loop_
_entity_poly.entity_id
_entity_poly.type
_entity_poly.pdbx_seq_one_letter_code
_entity_poly.pdbx_strand_id
1 'polypeptide(L)'
;MIAEDEWLVVIDRQRVFAESEWSAWACPDGSYHTTDEAFARLAKAFGDRVVYTRYVAPESPQNAWVDYFKDWPQFLVAPDDPMYDLTADTAELAQGHAVVSCDTFGKWGSVLSEAIKGAKKITVCGVATDCCVLTT
;
A
#
# COMPACT_ATOMS: atom_id res chain seq x y z
N MET A 1 8.73 -0.06 23.04
CA MET A 1 8.68 1.39 22.80
C MET A 1 9.20 1.69 21.40
N ILE A 2 8.51 2.53 20.65
CA ILE A 2 8.92 2.93 19.31
C ILE A 2 10.01 4.01 19.42
N ALA A 3 11.16 3.78 18.75
CA ALA A 3 12.25 4.73 18.76
C ALA A 3 11.94 5.99 17.93
N GLU A 4 12.57 7.13 18.24
CA GLU A 4 12.33 8.40 17.53
C GLU A 4 12.75 8.34 16.04
N ASP A 5 13.73 7.48 15.72
CA ASP A 5 14.23 7.25 14.35
C ASP A 5 13.61 6.01 13.69
N GLU A 6 12.53 5.47 14.26
CA GLU A 6 11.77 4.36 13.70
C GLU A 6 10.52 4.89 12.97
N TRP A 7 10.32 4.45 11.73
CA TRP A 7 9.20 4.81 10.89
C TRP A 7 8.32 3.62 10.55
N LEU A 8 7.03 3.86 10.38
CA LEU A 8 6.07 2.91 9.86
C LEU A 8 5.85 3.16 8.37
N VAL A 9 5.97 2.10 7.57
CA VAL A 9 5.56 2.08 6.16
C VAL A 9 4.33 1.19 6.03
N VAL A 10 3.21 1.81 5.64
CA VAL A 10 1.93 1.14 5.44
C VAL A 10 1.77 0.83 3.96
N ILE A 11 1.81 -0.45 3.61
CA ILE A 11 1.81 -0.92 2.23
C ILE A 11 0.39 -1.18 1.75
N ASP A 12 -0.02 -0.44 0.72
CA ASP A 12 -1.12 -0.72 -0.21
C ASP A 12 -2.45 -1.10 0.47
N ARG A 13 -2.82 -0.41 1.54
CA ARG A 13 -4.14 -0.58 2.14
C ARG A 13 -5.22 0.12 1.31
N GLN A 14 -5.54 -0.49 0.18
CA GLN A 14 -6.39 0.06 -0.88
C GLN A 14 -7.68 -0.73 -1.05
N ARG A 15 -8.70 -0.08 -1.59
CA ARG A 15 -10.02 -0.66 -1.87
C ARG A 15 -9.92 -1.91 -2.74
N VAL A 16 -9.05 -1.90 -3.75
CA VAL A 16 -8.83 -3.03 -4.66
C VAL A 16 -8.44 -4.33 -3.94
N PHE A 17 -7.81 -4.23 -2.77
CA PHE A 17 -7.40 -5.40 -1.96
C PHE A 17 -8.39 -5.73 -0.84
N ALA A 18 -9.32 -4.85 -0.54
CA ALA A 18 -10.23 -4.95 0.60
C ALA A 18 -11.68 -5.27 0.19
N GLU A 19 -12.16 -4.68 -0.92
CA GLU A 19 -13.56 -4.77 -1.30
C GLU A 19 -13.84 -6.03 -2.13
N SER A 20 -14.93 -6.72 -1.81
CA SER A 20 -15.27 -8.05 -2.33
C SER A 20 -15.37 -8.14 -3.86
N GLU A 21 -15.71 -7.05 -4.53
CA GLU A 21 -15.77 -7.05 -6.00
C GLU A 21 -14.39 -7.12 -6.67
N TRP A 22 -13.33 -6.75 -5.96
CA TRP A 22 -11.96 -6.73 -6.47
C TRP A 22 -11.00 -7.64 -5.69
N SER A 23 -11.28 -7.90 -4.42
CA SER A 23 -10.33 -8.55 -3.50
C SER A 23 -9.99 -10.00 -3.86
N ALA A 24 -10.78 -10.65 -4.71
CA ALA A 24 -10.47 -11.98 -5.22
C ALA A 24 -9.10 -12.08 -5.89
N TRP A 25 -8.54 -10.96 -6.33
CA TRP A 25 -7.22 -10.88 -6.91
C TRP A 25 -6.09 -11.07 -5.87
N ALA A 26 -6.23 -10.48 -4.67
CA ALA A 26 -5.15 -10.44 -3.69
C ALA A 26 -5.55 -10.99 -2.31
N CYS A 27 -6.79 -10.80 -1.89
CA CYS A 27 -7.28 -11.19 -0.57
C CYS A 27 -8.65 -11.88 -0.66
N PRO A 28 -8.74 -13.03 -1.37
CA PRO A 28 -10.02 -13.66 -1.69
C PRO A 28 -10.76 -14.22 -0.47
N ASP A 29 -10.07 -14.46 0.62
CA ASP A 29 -10.61 -15.01 1.86
C ASP A 29 -11.14 -13.94 2.85
N GLY A 30 -11.09 -12.67 2.45
CA GLY A 30 -11.51 -11.55 3.30
C GLY A 30 -10.55 -11.25 4.46
N SER A 31 -9.36 -11.81 4.46
CA SER A 31 -8.36 -11.63 5.53
C SER A 31 -7.90 -10.19 5.72
N TYR A 32 -8.07 -9.33 4.71
CA TYR A 32 -7.74 -7.91 4.79
C TYR A 32 -8.30 -7.26 6.07
N HIS A 33 -9.61 -7.38 6.30
CA HIS A 33 -10.30 -6.71 7.41
C HIS A 33 -9.96 -7.27 8.80
N THR A 34 -9.39 -8.47 8.88
CA THR A 34 -8.94 -9.04 10.16
C THR A 34 -7.80 -8.24 10.79
N THR A 35 -7.14 -7.40 10.01
CA THR A 35 -5.98 -6.59 10.43
C THR A 35 -6.33 -5.14 10.76
N ASP A 36 -7.56 -4.68 10.53
CA ASP A 36 -7.94 -3.26 10.61
C ASP A 36 -7.65 -2.65 11.98
N GLU A 37 -8.03 -3.34 13.05
CA GLU A 37 -7.80 -2.85 14.42
C GLU A 37 -6.31 -2.78 14.77
N ALA A 38 -5.55 -3.81 14.41
CA ALA A 38 -4.11 -3.87 14.66
C ALA A 38 -3.38 -2.77 13.88
N PHE A 39 -3.76 -2.57 12.63
CA PHE A 39 -3.24 -1.48 11.79
C PHE A 39 -3.51 -0.10 12.41
N ALA A 40 -4.76 0.16 12.81
CA ALA A 40 -5.13 1.46 13.38
C ALA A 40 -4.36 1.78 14.67
N ARG A 41 -4.17 0.76 15.54
CA ARG A 41 -3.34 0.91 16.75
C ARG A 41 -1.89 1.21 16.41
N LEU A 42 -1.35 0.50 15.44
CA LEU A 42 0.04 0.67 15.00
C LEU A 42 0.27 2.06 14.41
N ALA A 43 -0.58 2.50 13.48
CA ALA A 43 -0.48 3.83 12.86
C ALA A 43 -0.55 4.95 13.92
N LYS A 44 -1.48 4.86 14.86
CA LYS A 44 -1.60 5.82 15.96
C LYS A 44 -0.36 5.85 16.86
N ALA A 45 0.25 4.69 17.11
CA ALA A 45 1.45 4.60 17.96
C ALA A 45 2.67 5.28 17.33
N PHE A 46 2.79 5.25 16.00
CA PHE A 46 3.88 5.93 15.28
C PHE A 46 3.65 7.44 15.10
N GLY A 47 2.40 7.92 15.21
CA GLY A 47 2.07 9.35 15.10
C GLY A 47 2.51 9.92 13.75
N ASP A 48 3.34 10.97 13.77
CA ASP A 48 3.78 11.66 12.54
C ASP A 48 4.79 10.86 11.71
N ARG A 49 5.32 9.76 12.23
CA ARG A 49 6.33 8.94 11.54
C ARG A 49 5.70 7.77 10.79
N VAL A 50 4.72 8.06 9.95
CA VAL A 50 4.04 7.09 9.09
C VAL A 50 4.07 7.57 7.66
N VAL A 51 4.36 6.66 6.74
CA VAL A 51 4.17 6.89 5.31
C VAL A 51 3.29 5.77 4.74
N TYR A 52 2.43 6.13 3.81
CA TYR A 52 1.50 5.23 3.16
C TYR A 52 1.91 5.00 1.71
N THR A 53 1.68 3.82 1.18
CA THR A 53 1.91 3.54 -0.24
C THR A 53 0.62 3.12 -0.94
N ARG A 54 0.60 3.34 -2.26
CA ARG A 54 -0.42 2.82 -3.17
C ARG A 54 0.24 2.13 -4.34
N TYR A 55 -0.30 0.98 -4.73
CA TYR A 55 -0.10 0.45 -6.07
C TYR A 55 -1.09 1.11 -7.04
N VAL A 56 -0.62 1.46 -8.21
CA VAL A 56 -1.45 1.89 -9.35
C VAL A 56 -0.97 1.17 -10.60
N ALA A 57 -1.87 0.94 -11.57
CA ALA A 57 -1.45 0.32 -12.83
C ALA A 57 -0.52 1.25 -13.61
N PRO A 58 0.48 0.71 -14.32
CA PRO A 58 1.29 1.49 -15.24
C PRO A 58 0.41 2.04 -16.38
N GLU A 59 0.67 3.28 -16.78
CA GLU A 59 -0.05 3.92 -17.89
C GLU A 59 0.12 3.12 -19.20
N SER A 60 1.33 2.63 -19.45
CA SER A 60 1.66 1.80 -20.60
C SER A 60 2.44 0.57 -20.14
N PRO A 61 1.76 -0.57 -19.94
CA PRO A 61 2.41 -1.79 -19.49
C PRO A 61 3.56 -2.22 -20.39
N GLN A 62 4.71 -2.57 -19.78
CA GLN A 62 5.90 -3.06 -20.44
C GLN A 62 6.35 -4.39 -19.85
N ASN A 63 7.11 -5.17 -20.60
CA ASN A 63 7.70 -6.43 -20.14
C ASN A 63 6.63 -7.38 -19.53
N ALA A 64 6.87 -7.88 -18.35
CA ALA A 64 5.95 -8.81 -17.65
C ALA A 64 4.56 -8.23 -17.39
N TRP A 65 4.42 -6.91 -17.29
CA TRP A 65 3.13 -6.25 -17.10
C TRP A 65 2.18 -6.43 -18.30
N VAL A 66 2.73 -6.59 -19.52
CA VAL A 66 1.92 -6.84 -20.71
C VAL A 66 1.12 -8.13 -20.56
N ASP A 67 1.78 -9.22 -20.15
CA ASP A 67 1.11 -10.51 -19.96
C ASP A 67 0.24 -10.51 -18.71
N TYR A 68 0.68 -9.86 -17.65
CA TYR A 68 -0.09 -9.71 -16.42
C TYR A 68 -1.47 -9.08 -16.68
N PHE A 69 -1.53 -7.98 -17.43
CA PHE A 69 -2.80 -7.31 -17.73
C PHE A 69 -3.63 -7.97 -18.83
N LYS A 70 -3.11 -8.99 -19.53
CA LYS A 70 -3.96 -9.88 -20.33
C LYS A 70 -4.81 -10.79 -19.42
N ASP A 71 -4.24 -11.25 -18.32
CA ASP A 71 -4.93 -12.10 -17.34
C ASP A 71 -5.86 -11.28 -16.42
N TRP A 72 -5.49 -10.03 -16.14
CA TRP A 72 -6.17 -9.14 -15.21
C TRP A 72 -6.55 -7.78 -15.83
N PRO A 73 -7.27 -7.75 -16.96
CA PRO A 73 -7.53 -6.51 -17.70
C PRO A 73 -8.37 -5.50 -16.90
N GLN A 74 -9.19 -5.94 -15.96
CA GLN A 74 -10.04 -5.09 -15.14
C GLN A 74 -9.25 -4.17 -14.19
N PHE A 75 -7.98 -4.47 -13.93
CA PHE A 75 -7.11 -3.64 -13.09
C PHE A 75 -6.28 -2.62 -13.88
N LEU A 76 -6.31 -2.68 -15.20
CA LEU A 76 -5.63 -1.69 -16.05
C LEU A 76 -6.51 -0.45 -16.24
N VAL A 77 -6.57 0.36 -15.22
CA VAL A 77 -7.35 1.61 -15.16
C VAL A 77 -6.44 2.77 -14.73
N ALA A 78 -6.96 3.99 -14.86
CA ALA A 78 -6.20 5.18 -14.49
C ALA A 78 -5.82 5.19 -12.98
N PRO A 79 -4.70 5.82 -12.61
CA PRO A 79 -4.25 5.89 -11.21
C PRO A 79 -5.23 6.56 -10.25
N ASP A 80 -6.12 7.39 -10.75
CA ASP A 80 -7.18 8.07 -9.99
C ASP A 80 -8.53 7.34 -10.02
N ASP A 81 -8.58 6.13 -10.58
CA ASP A 81 -9.77 5.30 -10.48
C ASP A 81 -10.04 4.96 -9.00
N PRO A 82 -11.29 5.06 -8.54
CA PRO A 82 -11.67 4.79 -7.15
C PRO A 82 -11.22 3.43 -6.61
N MET A 83 -11.00 2.43 -7.46
CA MET A 83 -10.50 1.12 -7.00
C MET A 83 -9.10 1.21 -6.35
N TYR A 84 -8.29 2.17 -6.80
CA TYR A 84 -6.94 2.39 -6.26
C TYR A 84 -6.89 3.33 -5.06
N ASP A 85 -8.03 3.88 -4.62
CA ASP A 85 -8.08 4.69 -3.40
C ASP A 85 -7.67 3.85 -2.18
N LEU A 86 -7.11 4.51 -1.19
CA LEU A 86 -6.97 3.92 0.13
C LEU A 86 -8.36 3.56 0.70
N THR A 87 -8.44 2.52 1.50
CA THR A 87 -9.67 2.23 2.24
C THR A 87 -10.04 3.40 3.15
N ALA A 88 -11.32 3.58 3.47
CA ALA A 88 -11.80 4.77 4.19
C ALA A 88 -11.09 4.99 5.53
N ASP A 89 -10.88 3.93 6.29
CA ASP A 89 -10.15 3.96 7.56
C ASP A 89 -8.67 4.34 7.37
N THR A 90 -8.04 3.81 6.32
CA THR A 90 -6.65 4.13 5.97
C THR A 90 -6.53 5.58 5.48
N ALA A 91 -7.44 6.04 4.64
CA ALA A 91 -7.46 7.42 4.14
C ALA A 91 -7.62 8.45 5.28
N GLU A 92 -8.44 8.14 6.28
CA GLU A 92 -8.58 8.99 7.47
C GLU A 92 -7.27 9.09 8.24
N LEU A 93 -6.59 7.97 8.48
CA LEU A 93 -5.30 7.95 9.17
C LEU A 93 -4.15 8.54 8.34
N ALA A 94 -4.28 8.53 7.02
CA ALA A 94 -3.27 9.08 6.12
C ALA A 94 -3.33 10.60 5.96
N GLN A 95 -4.36 11.27 6.50
CA GLN A 95 -4.46 12.74 6.42
C GLN A 95 -3.24 13.42 7.02
N GLY A 96 -2.60 14.30 6.24
CA GLY A 96 -1.38 14.99 6.66
C GLY A 96 -0.07 14.18 6.52
N HIS A 97 -0.16 12.94 6.09
CA HIS A 97 1.00 12.08 5.84
C HIS A 97 1.32 11.95 4.35
N ALA A 98 2.55 11.59 4.03
CA ALA A 98 2.94 11.28 2.66
C ALA A 98 2.26 9.98 2.18
N VAL A 99 1.76 10.02 0.93
CA VAL A 99 1.24 8.85 0.22
C VAL A 99 2.06 8.68 -1.06
N VAL A 100 2.78 7.58 -1.16
CA VAL A 100 3.66 7.26 -2.29
C VAL A 100 2.96 6.27 -3.20
N SER A 101 2.70 6.67 -4.45
CA SER A 101 2.11 5.82 -5.47
C SER A 101 3.18 5.29 -6.43
N CYS A 102 3.17 3.99 -6.68
CA CYS A 102 4.08 3.33 -7.63
C CYS A 102 3.32 2.35 -8.51
N ASP A 103 3.79 2.21 -9.73
CA ASP A 103 3.26 1.26 -10.72
C ASP A 103 3.97 -0.10 -10.68
N THR A 104 4.52 -0.44 -9.53
CA THR A 104 5.17 -1.70 -9.22
C THR A 104 4.68 -2.25 -7.88
N PHE A 105 4.78 -3.56 -7.67
CA PHE A 105 4.42 -4.16 -6.38
C PHE A 105 5.39 -3.74 -5.28
N GLY A 106 6.70 -3.74 -5.54
CA GLY A 106 7.68 -3.15 -4.65
C GLY A 106 7.65 -1.63 -4.73
N LYS A 107 7.62 -0.95 -3.58
CA LYS A 107 7.52 0.52 -3.49
C LYS A 107 8.84 1.20 -3.16
N TRP A 108 9.87 0.41 -2.83
CA TRP A 108 11.16 0.98 -2.49
C TRP A 108 11.76 1.75 -3.68
N GLY A 109 12.15 2.97 -3.44
CA GLY A 109 12.73 3.86 -4.44
C GLY A 109 13.01 5.24 -3.87
N SER A 110 13.42 6.17 -4.73
CA SER A 110 13.81 7.51 -4.31
C SER A 110 12.70 8.28 -3.60
N VAL A 111 11.45 8.13 -4.03
CA VAL A 111 10.32 8.85 -3.43
C VAL A 111 10.04 8.34 -2.02
N LEU A 112 9.98 7.01 -1.84
CA LEU A 112 9.76 6.44 -0.51
C LEU A 112 10.93 6.71 0.43
N SER A 113 12.17 6.54 -0.03
CA SER A 113 13.34 6.80 0.78
C SER A 113 13.46 8.25 1.22
N GLU A 114 13.07 9.21 0.38
CA GLU A 114 13.03 10.62 0.77
C GLU A 114 11.90 10.90 1.78
N ALA A 115 10.75 10.27 1.63
CA ALA A 115 9.61 10.43 2.55
C ALA A 115 9.92 9.98 3.99
N ILE A 116 10.83 9.00 4.15
CA ILE A 116 11.28 8.47 5.45
C ILE A 116 12.71 8.86 5.79
N LYS A 117 13.19 9.96 5.21
CA LYS A 117 14.56 10.43 5.39
C LYS A 117 14.91 10.58 6.86
N GLY A 118 16.03 9.99 7.26
CA GLY A 118 16.49 9.98 8.64
C GLY A 118 16.06 8.76 9.46
N ALA A 119 15.19 7.92 8.90
CA ALA A 119 14.85 6.65 9.54
C ALA A 119 16.07 5.74 9.64
N LYS A 120 16.26 5.14 10.81
CA LYS A 120 17.27 4.09 11.03
C LYS A 120 16.63 2.71 11.16
N LYS A 121 15.35 2.69 11.45
CA LYS A 121 14.56 1.47 11.55
C LYS A 121 13.21 1.68 10.86
N ILE A 122 12.75 0.67 10.16
CA ILE A 122 11.48 0.67 9.48
C ILE A 122 10.66 -0.52 9.96
N THR A 123 9.44 -0.23 10.41
CA THR A 123 8.40 -1.24 10.61
C THR A 123 7.48 -1.22 9.42
N VAL A 124 7.13 -2.38 8.90
CA VAL A 124 6.29 -2.52 7.71
C VAL A 124 5.00 -3.25 8.07
N CYS A 125 3.88 -2.75 7.59
CA CYS A 125 2.59 -3.44 7.63
C CYS A 125 1.83 -3.24 6.33
N GLY A 126 0.70 -3.90 6.16
CA GLY A 126 -0.13 -3.76 4.97
C GLY A 126 -0.35 -5.06 4.22
N VAL A 127 -0.61 -4.95 2.92
CA VAL A 127 -0.97 -6.09 2.05
C VAL A 127 -0.31 -6.00 0.67
N ALA A 128 -0.12 -7.15 0.01
CA ALA A 128 -0.17 -8.51 0.56
C ALA A 128 1.21 -8.92 1.05
N THR A 129 1.28 -9.73 2.11
CA THR A 129 2.55 -10.09 2.78
C THR A 129 3.58 -10.71 1.85
N ASP A 130 3.16 -11.63 1.00
CA ASP A 130 4.01 -12.38 0.06
C ASP A 130 4.29 -11.65 -1.26
N CYS A 131 3.73 -10.47 -1.44
CA CYS A 131 3.86 -9.69 -2.69
C CYS A 131 4.35 -8.26 -2.41
N CYS A 132 3.44 -7.30 -2.31
CA CYS A 132 3.80 -5.87 -2.15
C CYS A 132 4.61 -5.60 -0.89
N VAL A 133 4.29 -6.25 0.22
CA VAL A 133 5.03 -6.10 1.49
C VAL A 133 6.44 -6.67 1.36
N LEU A 134 6.56 -7.93 0.89
CA LEU A 134 7.86 -8.61 0.77
C LEU A 134 8.80 -7.90 -0.21
N THR A 135 8.27 -7.34 -1.30
CA THR A 135 9.07 -6.73 -2.37
C THR A 135 9.41 -5.25 -2.13
N THR A 136 8.78 -4.61 -1.16
CA THR A 136 9.11 -3.24 -0.77
C THR A 136 10.28 -3.20 0.18
#